data_58b5a659fa6bf7b256b8c3e28812d3f1
#
_entry.id   58b5a659fa6bf7b256b8c3e28812d3f1
#
_cell.length_a   1.000
_cell.length_b   1.000
_cell.length_c   1.000
_cell.angle_alpha   90.00
_cell.angle_beta   90.00
_cell.angle_gamma   90.00
#
_symmetry.space_group_name_H-M   'P 1'
#
loop_
_entity.id
_entity.type
_entity.pdbx_description
1 polymer ?
#
loop_
_entity_poly.entity_id
_entity_poly.type
_entity_poly.pdbx_seq_one_letter_code
_entity_poly.pdbx_strand_id
1 'polypeptide(L)'
;MQEQISRRSLVLQSMAAVALAGSAWAATAAQPSSVTVHHAKGSTEVVRAPQRVVVFDLTALDAMHTLGLPVAGVPKAQLPDYLSSYAAPRYTVAGSLFEPDYDALSRLRPDLIIVGGRSSAKYELLSKLAPTVDFSVRGTHMLEDMDRTVTALAGLYGKQAQGRALMDQVRSEVASLRPLASRAAPGVLLMAINDKIMPQAPGARFGFLFDVLGAQSLLTAKDVPARGGPAFGFDDLAKLQPQWIYVIDRNTATGSAPGGGAIVPSTQVFDNAQVRSTPAGQKNQVVFLDPKGWYLMGSSGPTAMLRNVAQLKQVYQAAGQGQR
;
A
#
# COMPACT_ATOMS: atom_id res chain seq x y z
N MET A 1 99.95 33.72 22.27
CA MET A 1 99.85 35.11 21.76
C MET A 1 98.79 35.06 20.64
N GLN A 2 97.58 35.27 21.02
CA GLN A 2 96.71 36.32 20.57
C GLN A 2 96.38 36.23 19.07
N GLU A 3 95.24 36.22 18.49
CA GLU A 3 94.17 37.14 18.80
C GLU A 3 92.87 36.76 18.08
N GLN A 4 91.78 37.09 18.64
CA GLN A 4 90.52 37.54 18.08
C GLN A 4 90.42 37.68 16.55
N ILE A 5 89.52 36.92 15.94
CA ILE A 5 88.87 37.32 14.70
C ILE A 5 87.40 36.98 14.80
N SER A 6 86.75 37.94 15.12
CA SER A 6 85.57 38.57 14.51
C SER A 6 84.37 37.68 14.21
N ARG A 7 83.40 37.82 15.09
CA ARG A 7 82.01 37.49 14.94
C ARG A 7 81.29 38.46 13.92
N ARG A 8 81.48 38.25 12.64
CA ARG A 8 80.70 38.96 11.62
C ARG A 8 80.75 38.24 10.29
N SER A 9 80.05 37.16 10.10
CA SER A 9 79.72 36.62 8.76
C SER A 9 78.89 35.33 8.85
N LEU A 10 77.90 35.30 9.66
CA LEU A 10 76.98 34.14 9.71
C LEU A 10 75.59 34.58 10.04
N VAL A 11 75.11 35.63 9.34
CA VAL A 11 73.68 36.03 9.35
C VAL A 11 73.34 36.40 7.91
N LEU A 12 73.30 35.45 7.05
CA LEU A 12 72.70 35.61 5.70
C LEU A 12 72.74 34.24 5.01
N GLN A 13 71.76 33.44 5.25
CA GLN A 13 71.26 32.38 4.35
C GLN A 13 70.44 31.37 5.13
N SER A 14 69.28 31.79 5.59
CA SER A 14 68.23 30.89 6.04
C SER A 14 66.87 31.51 5.68
N MET A 15 66.68 31.87 4.45
CA MET A 15 65.33 32.02 3.85
C MET A 15 65.09 30.79 3.00
N ALA A 16 64.87 29.68 3.66
CA ALA A 16 64.42 28.50 3.01
C ALA A 16 62.92 28.54 2.86
N ALA A 17 62.48 28.30 1.66
CA ALA A 17 61.16 28.19 1.13
C ALA A 17 60.22 27.42 2.04
N VAL A 18 59.21 28.09 2.62
CA VAL A 18 57.97 27.46 3.09
C VAL A 18 57.15 27.16 1.84
N ALA A 19 57.35 25.98 1.28
CA ALA A 19 56.44 25.45 0.26
C ALA A 19 55.08 25.22 0.94
N LEU A 20 54.12 26.09 0.67
CA LEU A 20 52.72 25.88 0.91
C LEU A 20 52.27 24.67 0.07
N ALA A 21 52.38 23.48 0.62
CA ALA A 21 51.65 22.31 0.17
C ALA A 21 50.16 22.53 0.53
N GLY A 22 49.48 23.31 -0.28
CA GLY A 22 48.04 23.41 -0.31
C GLY A 22 47.48 22.05 -0.75
N SER A 23 47.22 21.17 0.22
CA SER A 23 46.41 19.97 -0.01
C SER A 23 45.01 20.44 -0.41
N ALA A 24 44.79 20.62 -1.72
CA ALA A 24 43.47 20.70 -2.28
C ALA A 24 42.78 19.35 -1.97
N TRP A 25 42.10 19.27 -0.84
CA TRP A 25 41.06 18.28 -0.66
C TRP A 25 40.00 18.60 -1.72
N ALA A 26 40.15 17.99 -2.89
CA ALA A 26 39.04 17.80 -3.79
C ALA A 26 37.99 17.00 -3.01
N ALA A 27 37.01 17.69 -2.44
CA ALA A 27 35.81 17.05 -1.98
C ALA A 27 35.18 16.37 -3.20
N THR A 28 35.53 15.12 -3.41
CA THR A 28 34.84 14.25 -4.36
C THR A 28 33.43 14.20 -3.80
N ALA A 29 32.51 14.97 -4.40
CA ALA A 29 31.09 14.85 -4.12
C ALA A 29 30.75 13.38 -4.40
N ALA A 30 30.63 12.59 -3.33
CA ALA A 30 30.23 11.20 -3.44
C ALA A 30 28.92 11.20 -4.21
N GLN A 31 28.94 10.63 -5.40
CA GLN A 31 27.70 10.47 -6.17
C GLN A 31 26.73 9.70 -5.27
N PRO A 32 25.46 10.12 -5.16
CA PRO A 32 24.51 9.43 -4.30
C PRO A 32 24.47 7.97 -4.73
N SER A 33 24.84 7.07 -3.81
CA SER A 33 24.83 5.64 -4.10
C SER A 33 23.45 5.20 -4.53
N SER A 34 23.31 4.55 -5.70
CA SER A 34 22.06 3.95 -6.16
C SER A 34 21.86 2.54 -5.59
N VAL A 35 20.63 2.08 -5.67
CA VAL A 35 20.21 0.72 -5.29
C VAL A 35 19.29 0.20 -6.38
N THR A 36 19.53 -1.01 -6.84
CA THR A 36 18.61 -1.72 -7.72
C THR A 36 17.38 -2.15 -6.95
N VAL A 37 16.21 -1.64 -7.34
CA VAL A 37 14.92 -2.02 -6.78
C VAL A 37 14.21 -2.95 -7.75
N HIS A 38 13.93 -4.19 -7.30
CA HIS A 38 13.13 -5.16 -8.05
C HIS A 38 11.64 -4.92 -7.82
N HIS A 39 10.85 -4.94 -8.90
CA HIS A 39 9.42 -4.64 -8.87
C HIS A 39 8.64 -5.41 -9.96
N ALA A 40 7.32 -5.24 -10.04
CA ALA A 40 6.46 -6.03 -10.93
C ALA A 40 6.79 -5.88 -12.43
N LYS A 41 7.43 -4.77 -12.84
CA LYS A 41 7.82 -4.49 -14.24
C LYS A 41 9.32 -4.71 -14.52
N GLY A 42 10.08 -5.26 -13.57
CA GLY A 42 11.51 -5.50 -13.71
C GLY A 42 12.34 -4.91 -12.59
N SER A 43 13.33 -4.09 -12.93
CA SER A 43 14.24 -3.46 -11.96
C SER A 43 14.52 -2.03 -12.33
N THR A 44 14.66 -1.16 -11.34
CA THR A 44 14.99 0.28 -11.53
C THR A 44 16.11 0.67 -10.58
N GLU A 45 17.11 1.41 -11.10
CA GLU A 45 18.12 2.05 -10.27
C GLU A 45 17.53 3.29 -9.59
N VAL A 46 17.56 3.31 -8.28
CA VAL A 46 17.01 4.40 -7.45
C VAL A 46 18.11 4.95 -6.55
N VAL A 47 18.25 6.26 -6.46
CA VAL A 47 19.16 6.89 -5.49
C VAL A 47 18.75 6.51 -4.06
N ARG A 48 19.73 6.35 -3.17
CA ARG A 48 19.44 6.10 -1.76
C ARG A 48 18.75 7.29 -1.11
N ALA A 49 17.78 7.01 -0.24
CA ALA A 49 17.01 7.99 0.51
C ALA A 49 16.40 9.09 -0.39
N PRO A 50 15.63 8.71 -1.43
CA PRO A 50 14.98 9.70 -2.30
C PRO A 50 14.07 10.63 -1.47
N GLN A 51 14.06 11.92 -1.82
CA GLN A 51 13.37 12.95 -1.02
C GLN A 51 12.08 13.47 -1.68
N ARG A 52 12.02 13.47 -3.01
CA ARG A 52 10.84 13.92 -3.76
C ARG A 52 10.10 12.71 -4.35
N VAL A 53 9.54 11.91 -3.44
CA VAL A 53 8.83 10.69 -3.83
C VAL A 53 7.37 11.01 -4.15
N VAL A 54 6.93 10.61 -5.34
CA VAL A 54 5.51 10.64 -5.72
C VAL A 54 4.96 9.22 -5.64
N VAL A 55 3.86 9.05 -4.92
CA VAL A 55 3.27 7.72 -4.66
C VAL A 55 1.85 7.67 -5.19
N PHE A 56 1.63 6.98 -6.31
CA PHE A 56 0.29 6.73 -6.88
C PHE A 56 -0.38 5.49 -6.27
N ASP A 57 0.39 4.56 -5.73
CA ASP A 57 -0.14 3.35 -5.11
C ASP A 57 -0.40 3.57 -3.61
N LEU A 58 -1.67 3.42 -3.20
CA LEU A 58 -2.05 3.66 -1.80
C LEU A 58 -1.48 2.62 -0.84
N THR A 59 -1.17 1.40 -1.31
CA THR A 59 -0.60 0.36 -0.45
C THR A 59 0.87 0.62 -0.16
N ALA A 60 1.60 1.14 -1.16
CA ALA A 60 2.95 1.65 -0.97
C ALA A 60 2.95 2.92 -0.10
N LEU A 61 1.95 3.81 -0.24
CA LEU A 61 1.79 4.99 0.63
C LEU A 61 1.60 4.58 2.10
N ASP A 62 0.81 3.53 2.36
CA ASP A 62 0.64 2.95 3.70
C ASP A 62 1.99 2.46 4.27
N ALA A 63 2.75 1.70 3.51
CA ALA A 63 4.07 1.23 3.93
C ALA A 63 5.03 2.40 4.20
N MET A 64 5.06 3.42 3.33
CA MET A 64 5.88 4.62 3.53
C MET A 64 5.46 5.41 4.77
N HIS A 65 4.15 5.54 5.00
CA HIS A 65 3.60 6.19 6.19
C HIS A 65 4.05 5.48 7.47
N THR A 66 3.87 4.16 7.52
CA THR A 66 4.21 3.33 8.69
C THR A 66 5.71 3.33 8.99
N LEU A 67 6.54 3.36 7.95
CA LEU A 67 8.00 3.46 8.09
C LEU A 67 8.48 4.91 8.32
N GLY A 68 7.61 5.91 8.28
CA GLY A 68 7.98 7.32 8.42
C GLY A 68 8.92 7.79 7.31
N LEU A 69 8.62 7.43 6.06
CA LEU A 69 9.42 7.79 4.87
C LEU A 69 8.90 9.07 4.22
N PRO A 70 9.76 9.86 3.56
CA PRO A 70 9.36 11.11 2.93
C PRO A 70 8.45 10.85 1.72
N VAL A 71 7.38 11.64 1.62
CA VAL A 71 6.46 11.70 0.48
C VAL A 71 6.30 13.16 0.06
N ALA A 72 6.42 13.46 -1.21
CA ALA A 72 6.27 14.81 -1.76
C ALA A 72 4.98 14.99 -2.55
N GLY A 73 4.46 13.93 -3.16
CA GLY A 73 3.24 13.97 -3.96
C GLY A 73 2.40 12.70 -3.84
N VAL A 74 1.08 12.89 -3.89
CA VAL A 74 0.08 11.82 -3.80
C VAL A 74 -1.06 12.06 -4.79
N PRO A 75 -1.81 11.04 -5.21
CA PRO A 75 -2.99 11.24 -6.03
C PRO A 75 -4.16 11.82 -5.21
N LYS A 76 -5.05 12.53 -5.86
CA LYS A 76 -6.34 12.91 -5.28
C LYS A 76 -7.18 11.65 -5.11
N ALA A 77 -7.46 11.27 -3.87
CA ALA A 77 -8.24 10.08 -3.52
C ALA A 77 -8.93 10.25 -2.16
N GLN A 78 -9.95 9.42 -1.91
CA GLN A 78 -10.54 9.26 -0.57
C GLN A 78 -9.58 8.41 0.28
N LEU A 79 -8.73 9.07 1.06
CA LEU A 79 -7.76 8.36 1.88
C LEU A 79 -8.41 7.73 3.13
N PRO A 80 -7.92 6.58 3.64
CA PRO A 80 -8.22 6.13 4.99
C PRO A 80 -7.83 7.19 6.03
N ASP A 81 -8.49 7.16 7.19
CA ASP A 81 -8.31 8.20 8.20
C ASP A 81 -6.86 8.35 8.68
N TYR A 82 -6.14 7.24 8.82
CA TYR A 82 -4.73 7.24 9.21
C TYR A 82 -3.78 7.81 8.13
N LEU A 83 -4.24 7.93 6.88
CA LEU A 83 -3.50 8.60 5.80
C LEU A 83 -4.05 10.00 5.47
N SER A 84 -5.05 10.50 6.22
CA SER A 84 -5.73 11.77 5.93
C SER A 84 -4.77 12.97 5.91
N SER A 85 -3.66 12.91 6.65
CA SER A 85 -2.62 13.95 6.67
C SER A 85 -2.01 14.22 5.30
N TYR A 86 -2.05 13.26 4.37
CA TYR A 86 -1.56 13.44 2.99
C TYR A 86 -2.48 14.29 2.10
N ALA A 87 -3.68 14.64 2.57
CA ALA A 87 -4.53 15.65 1.92
C ALA A 87 -4.11 17.10 2.20
N ALA A 88 -3.13 17.32 3.09
CA ALA A 88 -2.66 18.66 3.45
C ALA A 88 -1.93 19.35 2.27
N PRO A 89 -2.00 20.71 2.15
CA PRO A 89 -1.42 21.47 1.02
C PRO A 89 0.09 21.31 0.83
N ARG A 90 0.82 20.82 1.83
CA ARG A 90 2.26 20.54 1.72
C ARG A 90 2.59 19.40 0.77
N TYR A 91 1.63 18.56 0.42
CA TYR A 91 1.81 17.47 -0.53
C TYR A 91 1.28 17.88 -1.91
N THR A 92 2.08 17.67 -2.94
CA THR A 92 1.64 17.94 -4.31
C THR A 92 0.54 16.95 -4.72
N VAL A 93 -0.59 17.45 -5.21
CA VAL A 93 -1.58 16.61 -5.87
C VAL A 93 -1.04 16.22 -7.25
N ALA A 94 -0.63 14.98 -7.40
CA ALA A 94 0.04 14.46 -8.60
C ALA A 94 -0.92 13.90 -9.66
N GLY A 95 -2.20 14.23 -9.59
CA GLY A 95 -3.25 13.71 -10.45
C GLY A 95 -4.25 12.82 -9.69
N SER A 96 -4.81 11.81 -10.35
CA SER A 96 -5.71 10.81 -9.75
C SER A 96 -5.02 9.46 -9.55
N LEU A 97 -5.74 8.47 -9.02
CA LEU A 97 -5.25 7.08 -8.92
C LEU A 97 -5.02 6.41 -10.29
N PHE A 98 -5.54 6.97 -11.37
CA PHE A 98 -5.49 6.40 -12.71
C PHE A 98 -4.72 7.28 -13.70
N GLU A 99 -4.83 8.61 -13.56
CA GLU A 99 -4.27 9.59 -14.48
C GLU A 99 -3.34 10.54 -13.73
N PRO A 100 -2.01 10.49 -14.03
CA PRO A 100 -1.03 11.43 -13.54
C PRO A 100 -1.25 12.85 -14.09
N ASP A 101 -0.97 13.85 -13.26
CA ASP A 101 -0.80 15.24 -13.71
C ASP A 101 0.67 15.45 -14.07
N TYR A 102 0.98 15.38 -15.38
CA TYR A 102 2.34 15.48 -15.88
C TYR A 102 2.97 16.87 -15.66
N ASP A 103 2.15 17.92 -15.62
CA ASP A 103 2.64 19.28 -15.34
C ASP A 103 3.02 19.43 -13.87
N ALA A 104 2.23 18.90 -12.96
CA ALA A 104 2.56 18.83 -11.54
C ALA A 104 3.85 18.03 -11.29
N LEU A 105 4.00 16.88 -11.95
CA LEU A 105 5.20 16.05 -11.88
C LEU A 105 6.44 16.78 -12.43
N SER A 106 6.32 17.47 -13.55
CA SER A 106 7.41 18.23 -14.16
C SER A 106 7.89 19.37 -13.25
N ARG A 107 6.97 20.06 -12.56
CA ARG A 107 7.30 21.09 -11.57
C ARG A 107 7.95 20.51 -10.31
N LEU A 108 7.46 19.39 -9.82
CA LEU A 108 7.96 18.73 -8.61
C LEU A 108 9.35 18.11 -8.83
N ARG A 109 9.65 17.65 -10.05
CA ARG A 109 10.88 16.94 -10.41
C ARG A 109 11.18 15.79 -9.44
N PRO A 110 10.33 14.75 -9.40
CA PRO A 110 10.49 13.63 -8.47
C PRO A 110 11.83 12.91 -8.71
N ASP A 111 12.39 12.35 -7.64
CA ASP A 111 13.55 11.47 -7.69
C ASP A 111 13.15 9.98 -7.57
N LEU A 112 11.88 9.72 -7.27
CA LEU A 112 11.26 8.41 -7.34
C LEU A 112 9.75 8.56 -7.60
N ILE A 113 9.21 7.76 -8.51
CA ILE A 113 7.76 7.58 -8.71
C ILE A 113 7.39 6.14 -8.37
N ILE A 114 6.35 5.97 -7.56
CA ILE A 114 5.83 4.65 -7.18
C ILE A 114 4.45 4.49 -7.78
N VAL A 115 4.28 3.50 -8.64
CA VAL A 115 3.00 3.08 -9.19
C VAL A 115 2.62 1.69 -8.68
N GLY A 116 1.37 1.29 -8.88
CA GLY A 116 0.88 -0.04 -8.57
C GLY A 116 -0.62 -0.15 -8.86
N GLY A 117 -1.11 -1.36 -9.06
CA GLY A 117 -2.51 -1.62 -9.30
C GLY A 117 -3.14 -0.71 -10.35
N ARG A 118 -3.86 0.33 -9.90
CA ARG A 118 -4.60 1.26 -10.77
C ARG A 118 -3.73 2.11 -11.68
N SER A 119 -2.55 2.49 -11.22
CA SER A 119 -1.60 3.36 -11.93
C SER A 119 -0.53 2.59 -12.72
N SER A 120 -0.44 1.27 -12.59
CA SER A 120 0.56 0.41 -13.23
C SER A 120 0.61 0.58 -14.77
N ALA A 121 -0.53 0.85 -15.41
CA ALA A 121 -0.59 1.10 -16.85
C ALA A 121 0.18 2.37 -17.29
N LYS A 122 0.50 3.27 -16.37
CA LYS A 122 1.23 4.51 -16.65
C LYS A 122 2.75 4.37 -16.43
N TYR A 123 3.23 3.19 -16.02
CA TYR A 123 4.64 2.93 -15.71
C TYR A 123 5.58 3.40 -16.82
N GLU A 124 5.35 2.99 -18.08
CA GLU A 124 6.22 3.32 -19.21
C GLU A 124 6.32 4.82 -19.50
N LEU A 125 5.23 5.56 -19.29
CA LEU A 125 5.24 7.01 -19.49
C LEU A 125 5.93 7.73 -18.34
N LEU A 126 5.69 7.29 -17.10
CA LEU A 126 6.28 7.88 -15.91
C LEU A 126 7.77 7.59 -15.79
N SER A 127 8.23 6.42 -16.26
CA SER A 127 9.65 6.05 -16.30
C SER A 127 10.51 6.97 -17.20
N LYS A 128 9.88 7.71 -18.12
CA LYS A 128 10.56 8.72 -18.93
C LYS A 128 10.81 10.04 -18.19
N LEU A 129 10.12 10.25 -17.08
CA LEU A 129 10.22 11.46 -16.26
C LEU A 129 11.16 11.30 -15.07
N ALA A 130 11.13 10.14 -14.42
CA ALA A 130 11.95 9.85 -13.25
C ALA A 130 12.07 8.33 -13.03
N PRO A 131 13.04 7.86 -12.22
CA PRO A 131 13.07 6.48 -11.77
C PRO A 131 11.69 6.07 -11.23
N THR A 132 11.11 5.01 -11.83
CA THR A 132 9.75 4.55 -11.50
C THR A 132 9.78 3.07 -11.12
N VAL A 133 9.06 2.71 -10.05
CA VAL A 133 8.89 1.33 -9.57
C VAL A 133 7.41 0.96 -9.54
N ASP A 134 7.09 -0.28 -9.89
CA ASP A 134 5.72 -0.81 -9.86
C ASP A 134 5.57 -1.83 -8.72
N PHE A 135 4.88 -1.44 -7.66
CA PHE A 135 4.58 -2.29 -6.51
C PHE A 135 3.18 -2.91 -6.56
N SER A 136 2.71 -3.25 -7.77
CA SER A 136 1.46 -3.99 -7.94
C SER A 136 1.46 -5.29 -7.12
N VAL A 137 0.34 -5.55 -6.46
CA VAL A 137 0.10 -6.74 -5.65
C VAL A 137 -0.77 -7.72 -6.42
N ARG A 138 -0.33 -8.99 -6.46
CA ARG A 138 -1.08 -10.10 -7.03
C ARG A 138 -1.99 -10.71 -5.96
N GLY A 139 -3.24 -10.97 -6.28
CA GLY A 139 -4.23 -11.46 -5.31
C GLY A 139 -3.76 -12.69 -4.52
N THR A 140 -3.18 -13.68 -5.19
CA THR A 140 -2.73 -14.94 -4.59
C THR A 140 -1.37 -14.85 -3.86
N HIS A 141 -0.60 -13.77 -4.03
CA HIS A 141 0.74 -13.56 -3.46
C HIS A 141 0.82 -12.29 -2.61
N MET A 142 -0.28 -11.92 -1.98
CA MET A 142 -0.45 -10.63 -1.33
C MET A 142 0.60 -10.37 -0.23
N LEU A 143 0.84 -11.32 0.65
CA LEU A 143 1.84 -11.16 1.72
C LEU A 143 3.27 -11.10 1.20
N GLU A 144 3.59 -11.86 0.16
CA GLU A 144 4.91 -11.87 -0.49
C GLU A 144 5.17 -10.54 -1.20
N ASP A 145 4.19 -10.04 -1.94
CA ASP A 145 4.29 -8.78 -2.66
C ASP A 145 4.34 -7.58 -1.70
N MET A 146 3.61 -7.63 -0.58
CA MET A 146 3.71 -6.65 0.52
C MET A 146 5.10 -6.67 1.14
N ASP A 147 5.65 -7.86 1.45
CA ASP A 147 7.00 -8.02 2.00
C ASP A 147 8.06 -7.45 1.06
N ARG A 148 7.96 -7.74 -0.24
CA ARG A 148 8.83 -7.16 -1.27
C ARG A 148 8.78 -5.63 -1.24
N THR A 149 7.59 -5.04 -1.20
CA THR A 149 7.38 -3.58 -1.16
C THR A 149 7.99 -2.96 0.10
N VAL A 150 7.66 -3.50 1.27
CA VAL A 150 8.17 -3.01 2.56
C VAL A 150 9.69 -3.16 2.64
N THR A 151 10.24 -4.30 2.21
CA THR A 151 11.68 -4.56 2.20
C THR A 151 12.43 -3.60 1.26
N ALA A 152 11.91 -3.37 0.05
CA ALA A 152 12.50 -2.44 -0.91
C ALA A 152 12.49 -1.00 -0.36
N LEU A 153 11.35 -0.53 0.13
CA LEU A 153 11.22 0.81 0.71
C LEU A 153 12.12 0.98 1.94
N ALA A 154 12.10 0.03 2.88
CA ALA A 154 12.97 0.07 4.06
C ALA A 154 14.46 0.05 3.67
N GLY A 155 14.83 -0.71 2.63
CA GLY A 155 16.19 -0.80 2.10
C GLY A 155 16.70 0.53 1.54
N LEU A 156 15.88 1.27 0.81
CA LEU A 156 16.22 2.58 0.26
C LEU A 156 16.60 3.60 1.36
N TYR A 157 16.01 3.48 2.55
CA TYR A 157 16.19 4.45 3.65
C TYR A 157 16.97 3.91 4.85
N GLY A 158 17.60 2.75 4.73
CA GLY A 158 18.39 2.18 5.86
C GLY A 158 17.54 1.70 7.05
N LYS A 159 16.21 1.44 6.81
CA LYS A 159 15.23 1.04 7.83
C LYS A 159 14.90 -0.46 7.80
N GLN A 160 15.82 -1.32 7.37
CA GLN A 160 15.58 -2.75 7.18
C GLN A 160 15.07 -3.46 8.44
N ALA A 161 15.56 -3.08 9.62
CA ALA A 161 15.10 -3.66 10.89
C ALA A 161 13.62 -3.31 11.15
N GLN A 162 13.22 -2.06 10.89
CA GLN A 162 11.82 -1.62 11.03
C GLN A 162 10.91 -2.32 10.02
N GLY A 163 11.36 -2.45 8.77
CA GLY A 163 10.62 -3.18 7.73
C GLY A 163 10.38 -4.64 8.11
N ARG A 164 11.41 -5.34 8.60
CA ARG A 164 11.27 -6.72 9.09
C ARG A 164 10.27 -6.82 10.25
N ALA A 165 10.42 -5.98 11.27
CA ALA A 165 9.51 -5.99 12.43
C ALA A 165 8.05 -5.74 12.02
N LEU A 166 7.81 -4.82 11.07
CA LEU A 166 6.47 -4.57 10.53
C LEU A 166 5.89 -5.81 9.84
N MET A 167 6.66 -6.48 9.00
CA MET A 167 6.20 -7.68 8.30
C MET A 167 6.01 -8.88 9.24
N ASP A 168 6.84 -9.01 10.26
CA ASP A 168 6.67 -10.04 11.29
C ASP A 168 5.37 -9.83 12.09
N GLN A 169 5.05 -8.57 12.42
CA GLN A 169 3.76 -8.22 13.04
C GLN A 169 2.58 -8.59 12.13
N VAL A 170 2.64 -8.21 10.84
CA VAL A 170 1.58 -8.55 9.87
C VAL A 170 1.39 -10.07 9.78
N ARG A 171 2.47 -10.84 9.64
CA ARG A 171 2.40 -12.31 9.57
C ARG A 171 1.83 -12.92 10.84
N SER A 172 2.23 -12.43 11.99
CA SER A 172 1.74 -12.90 13.29
C SER A 172 0.23 -12.68 13.45
N GLU A 173 -0.25 -11.47 13.11
CA GLU A 173 -1.67 -11.15 13.21
C GLU A 173 -2.53 -11.98 12.23
N VAL A 174 -2.06 -12.12 10.97
CA VAL A 174 -2.71 -13.00 9.99
C VAL A 174 -2.75 -14.44 10.49
N ALA A 175 -1.64 -14.96 11.01
CA ALA A 175 -1.57 -16.32 11.54
C ALA A 175 -2.52 -16.52 12.74
N SER A 176 -2.68 -15.51 13.60
CA SER A 176 -3.59 -15.56 14.74
C SER A 176 -5.08 -15.62 14.35
N LEU A 177 -5.45 -15.04 13.21
CA LEU A 177 -6.82 -15.01 12.70
C LEU A 177 -7.18 -16.28 11.91
N ARG A 178 -6.23 -16.90 11.22
CA ARG A 178 -6.47 -18.09 10.37
C ARG A 178 -7.31 -19.20 11.05
N PRO A 179 -7.02 -19.64 12.28
CA PRO A 179 -7.82 -20.68 12.93
C PRO A 179 -9.28 -20.28 13.16
N LEU A 180 -9.57 -19.00 13.34
CA LEU A 180 -10.95 -18.51 13.50
C LEU A 180 -11.66 -18.48 12.14
N ALA A 181 -11.00 -17.94 11.11
CA ALA A 181 -11.56 -17.82 9.77
C ALA A 181 -11.79 -19.19 9.11
N SER A 182 -10.83 -20.13 9.22
CA SER A 182 -10.93 -21.46 8.61
C SER A 182 -11.98 -22.36 9.27
N ARG A 183 -12.31 -22.13 10.53
CA ARG A 183 -13.38 -22.85 11.24
C ARG A 183 -14.75 -22.22 11.06
N ALA A 184 -14.81 -20.98 10.58
CA ALA A 184 -16.07 -20.32 10.27
C ALA A 184 -16.80 -21.12 9.18
N ALA A 185 -18.11 -21.24 9.31
CA ALA A 185 -18.93 -21.88 8.28
C ALA A 185 -18.85 -21.13 6.95
N PRO A 186 -19.14 -21.81 5.82
CA PRO A 186 -18.98 -21.21 4.49
C PRO A 186 -19.79 -19.94 4.29
N GLY A 187 -19.19 -18.96 3.59
CA GLY A 187 -19.80 -17.67 3.31
C GLY A 187 -19.55 -17.16 1.92
N VAL A 188 -20.02 -15.96 1.67
CA VAL A 188 -19.81 -15.22 0.41
C VAL A 188 -19.19 -13.86 0.70
N LEU A 189 -18.32 -13.38 -0.20
CA LEU A 189 -17.82 -12.01 -0.22
C LEU A 189 -18.46 -11.29 -1.39
N LEU A 190 -19.13 -10.20 -1.10
CA LEU A 190 -19.88 -9.40 -2.07
C LEU A 190 -19.36 -7.96 -2.09
N MET A 191 -19.22 -7.38 -3.28
CA MET A 191 -18.99 -5.97 -3.44
C MET A 191 -20.31 -5.27 -3.79
N ALA A 192 -20.73 -4.33 -2.97
CA ALA A 192 -21.89 -3.49 -3.22
C ALA A 192 -21.52 -2.26 -4.06
N ILE A 193 -22.31 -2.01 -5.11
CA ILE A 193 -22.23 -0.81 -5.96
C ILE A 193 -23.65 -0.30 -6.13
N ASN A 194 -24.08 0.63 -5.30
CA ASN A 194 -25.47 1.02 -5.10
C ASN A 194 -26.35 -0.22 -4.78
N ASP A 195 -27.39 -0.44 -5.57
CA ASP A 195 -28.33 -1.56 -5.48
C ASP A 195 -27.81 -2.88 -6.07
N LYS A 196 -26.63 -2.86 -6.69
CA LYS A 196 -26.02 -4.05 -7.32
C LYS A 196 -25.03 -4.72 -6.38
N ILE A 197 -25.05 -6.04 -6.38
CA ILE A 197 -24.08 -6.87 -5.67
C ILE A 197 -23.25 -7.68 -6.66
N MET A 198 -21.94 -7.73 -6.42
CA MET A 198 -20.98 -8.46 -7.26
C MET A 198 -20.23 -9.47 -6.41
N PRO A 199 -20.32 -10.78 -6.70
CA PRO A 199 -19.60 -11.80 -5.97
C PRO A 199 -18.10 -11.68 -6.19
N GLN A 200 -17.34 -12.00 -5.14
CA GLN A 200 -15.89 -12.06 -5.14
C GLN A 200 -15.48 -13.49 -4.78
N ALA A 201 -14.63 -14.09 -5.61
CA ALA A 201 -14.16 -15.45 -5.41
C ALA A 201 -12.70 -15.50 -4.92
N PRO A 202 -12.23 -16.65 -4.40
CA PRO A 202 -10.81 -16.90 -4.22
C PRO A 202 -10.01 -16.63 -5.51
N GLY A 203 -8.77 -16.15 -5.36
CA GLY A 203 -7.91 -15.76 -6.48
C GLY A 203 -8.19 -14.37 -7.07
N ALA A 204 -9.34 -13.75 -6.75
CA ALA A 204 -9.68 -12.40 -7.19
C ALA A 204 -8.97 -11.32 -6.35
N ARG A 205 -9.05 -10.07 -6.82
CA ARG A 205 -8.44 -8.92 -6.15
C ARG A 205 -8.77 -8.80 -4.65
N PHE A 206 -9.97 -9.17 -4.26
CA PHE A 206 -10.45 -9.09 -2.88
C PHE A 206 -10.45 -10.46 -2.19
N GLY A 207 -9.78 -11.46 -2.76
CA GLY A 207 -9.71 -12.83 -2.26
C GLY A 207 -8.97 -13.02 -0.93
N PHE A 208 -8.41 -11.96 -0.33
CA PHE A 208 -7.68 -11.99 0.93
C PHE A 208 -8.36 -12.83 2.03
N LEU A 209 -9.67 -12.68 2.19
CA LEU A 209 -10.47 -13.44 3.15
C LEU A 209 -10.34 -14.96 2.97
N PHE A 210 -10.27 -15.41 1.73
CA PHE A 210 -10.18 -16.81 1.36
C PHE A 210 -8.73 -17.28 1.20
N ASP A 211 -7.97 -16.57 0.38
CA ASP A 211 -6.62 -16.99 -0.05
C ASP A 211 -5.57 -16.86 1.06
N VAL A 212 -5.71 -15.85 1.93
CA VAL A 212 -4.76 -15.57 3.00
C VAL A 212 -5.28 -16.03 4.36
N LEU A 213 -6.54 -15.75 4.68
CA LEU A 213 -7.12 -16.12 5.97
C LEU A 213 -7.71 -17.53 6.02
N GLY A 214 -8.01 -18.13 4.85
CA GLY A 214 -8.52 -19.49 4.74
C GLY A 214 -10.00 -19.64 5.10
N ALA A 215 -10.79 -18.56 5.06
CA ALA A 215 -12.24 -18.66 5.18
C ALA A 215 -12.82 -19.49 4.02
N GLN A 216 -13.90 -20.22 4.29
CA GLN A 216 -14.53 -21.07 3.28
C GLN A 216 -15.45 -20.24 2.39
N SER A 217 -15.23 -20.28 1.06
CA SER A 217 -16.09 -19.62 0.07
C SER A 217 -17.14 -20.59 -0.46
N LEU A 218 -18.39 -20.15 -0.56
CA LEU A 218 -19.43 -20.84 -1.34
C LEU A 218 -19.32 -20.62 -2.84
N LEU A 219 -18.50 -19.65 -3.27
CA LEU A 219 -18.36 -19.26 -4.67
C LEU A 219 -16.95 -19.56 -5.17
N THR A 220 -16.85 -19.91 -6.43
CA THR A 220 -15.62 -20.08 -7.19
C THR A 220 -15.49 -19.01 -8.27
N ALA A 221 -14.36 -18.98 -8.98
CA ALA A 221 -14.19 -18.06 -10.11
C ALA A 221 -15.24 -18.26 -11.23
N LYS A 222 -15.84 -19.46 -11.32
CA LYS A 222 -16.88 -19.76 -12.32
C LYS A 222 -18.24 -19.11 -11.97
N ASP A 223 -18.46 -18.83 -10.70
CA ASP A 223 -19.70 -18.24 -10.20
C ASP A 223 -19.68 -16.71 -10.25
N VAL A 224 -18.51 -16.12 -10.59
CA VAL A 224 -18.38 -14.66 -10.79
C VAL A 224 -18.81 -14.35 -12.22
N PRO A 225 -19.86 -13.53 -12.42
CA PRO A 225 -20.35 -13.19 -13.76
C PRO A 225 -19.25 -12.56 -14.61
N ALA A 226 -19.13 -13.03 -15.85
CA ALA A 226 -18.28 -12.37 -16.84
C ALA A 226 -18.85 -10.97 -17.15
N ARG A 227 -18.00 -10.06 -17.63
CA ARG A 227 -18.43 -8.72 -18.03
C ARG A 227 -19.50 -8.81 -19.11
N GLY A 228 -20.71 -8.28 -18.81
CA GLY A 228 -21.88 -8.36 -19.70
C GLY A 228 -22.70 -9.63 -19.56
N GLY A 229 -22.32 -10.57 -18.69
CA GLY A 229 -23.12 -11.75 -18.35
C GLY A 229 -24.31 -11.43 -17.41
N PRO A 230 -25.13 -12.47 -17.07
CA PRO A 230 -26.25 -12.31 -16.17
C PRO A 230 -25.76 -11.77 -14.80
N ALA A 231 -26.50 -10.79 -14.26
CA ALA A 231 -26.14 -10.20 -12.98
C ALA A 231 -26.44 -11.18 -11.84
N PHE A 232 -25.53 -11.27 -10.87
CA PHE A 232 -25.79 -11.92 -9.59
C PHE A 232 -26.66 -11.01 -8.72
N GLY A 233 -27.77 -11.52 -8.19
CA GLY A 233 -28.73 -10.75 -7.43
C GLY A 233 -29.01 -11.30 -6.03
N PHE A 234 -29.87 -10.62 -5.28
CA PHE A 234 -30.27 -11.05 -3.95
C PHE A 234 -31.04 -12.38 -3.92
N ASP A 235 -31.77 -12.70 -5.00
CA ASP A 235 -32.44 -14.00 -5.13
C ASP A 235 -31.42 -15.15 -5.28
N ASP A 236 -30.29 -14.92 -5.97
CA ASP A 236 -29.21 -15.88 -6.08
C ASP A 236 -28.50 -16.04 -4.74
N LEU A 237 -28.29 -14.94 -4.02
CA LEU A 237 -27.76 -14.95 -2.66
C LEU A 237 -28.65 -15.75 -1.72
N ALA A 238 -29.98 -15.57 -1.79
CA ALA A 238 -30.95 -16.31 -0.99
C ALA A 238 -30.91 -17.81 -1.27
N LYS A 239 -30.74 -18.22 -2.55
CA LYS A 239 -30.62 -19.65 -2.92
C LYS A 239 -29.34 -20.30 -2.37
N LEU A 240 -28.24 -19.55 -2.24
CA LEU A 240 -26.95 -20.06 -1.72
C LEU A 240 -26.99 -20.37 -0.22
N GLN A 241 -27.93 -19.78 0.53
CA GLN A 241 -28.06 -19.97 2.00
C GLN A 241 -26.72 -19.80 2.77
N PRO A 242 -25.97 -18.71 2.57
CA PRO A 242 -24.67 -18.54 3.21
C PRO A 242 -24.80 -18.41 4.73
N GLN A 243 -23.82 -18.97 5.45
CA GLN A 243 -23.69 -18.78 6.89
C GLN A 243 -23.05 -17.43 7.24
N TRP A 244 -22.22 -16.90 6.33
CA TRP A 244 -21.58 -15.59 6.45
C TRP A 244 -21.75 -14.81 5.16
N ILE A 245 -22.06 -13.51 5.29
CA ILE A 245 -22.05 -12.54 4.19
C ILE A 245 -21.08 -11.43 4.54
N TYR A 246 -20.01 -11.29 3.77
CA TYR A 246 -19.05 -10.20 3.91
C TYR A 246 -19.31 -9.18 2.80
N VAL A 247 -19.39 -7.90 3.16
CA VAL A 247 -19.79 -6.83 2.24
C VAL A 247 -18.71 -5.77 2.14
N ILE A 248 -18.21 -5.53 0.92
CA ILE A 248 -17.35 -4.40 0.59
C ILE A 248 -18.22 -3.30 -0.04
N ASP A 249 -18.32 -2.14 0.59
CA ASP A 249 -19.06 -0.98 0.06
C ASP A 249 -18.12 -0.11 -0.80
N ARG A 250 -18.20 -0.29 -2.12
CA ARG A 250 -17.38 0.47 -3.08
C ARG A 250 -17.72 1.95 -3.08
N ASN A 251 -19.00 2.30 -3.01
CA ASN A 251 -19.41 3.70 -3.15
C ASN A 251 -19.03 4.53 -1.94
N THR A 252 -19.21 3.99 -0.75
CA THR A 252 -18.70 4.61 0.49
C THR A 252 -17.17 4.71 0.47
N ALA A 253 -16.46 3.69 -0.02
CA ALA A 253 -15.01 3.73 -0.14
C ALA A 253 -14.50 4.85 -1.05
N THR A 254 -15.17 5.07 -2.19
CA THR A 254 -14.72 6.05 -3.20
C THR A 254 -15.32 7.44 -3.00
N GLY A 255 -16.33 7.59 -2.15
CA GLY A 255 -17.10 8.82 -2.01
C GLY A 255 -17.89 9.17 -3.27
N SER A 256 -18.22 8.18 -4.12
CA SER A 256 -18.90 8.41 -5.40
C SER A 256 -19.78 7.22 -5.81
N ALA A 257 -20.94 7.53 -6.34
CA ALA A 257 -21.81 6.55 -6.99
C ALA A 257 -21.65 6.59 -8.51
N PRO A 258 -21.90 5.49 -9.24
CA PRO A 258 -21.97 5.49 -10.70
C PRO A 258 -22.96 6.53 -11.21
N GLY A 259 -22.54 7.28 -12.24
CA GLY A 259 -23.38 8.33 -12.83
C GLY A 259 -23.57 9.58 -11.96
N GLY A 260 -22.81 9.74 -10.84
CA GLY A 260 -22.88 10.92 -9.98
C GLY A 260 -24.14 11.00 -9.09
N GLY A 261 -24.86 9.89 -8.93
CA GLY A 261 -26.03 9.80 -8.07
C GLY A 261 -25.72 9.80 -6.56
N ALA A 262 -26.75 9.72 -5.73
CA ALA A 262 -26.60 9.58 -4.29
C ALA A 262 -25.93 8.26 -3.94
N ILE A 263 -25.10 8.28 -2.89
CA ILE A 263 -24.50 7.08 -2.31
C ILE A 263 -25.56 6.44 -1.40
N VAL A 264 -25.95 5.21 -1.73
CA VAL A 264 -26.77 4.38 -0.85
C VAL A 264 -25.81 3.48 -0.05
N PRO A 265 -25.76 3.58 1.29
CA PRO A 265 -24.92 2.74 2.10
C PRO A 265 -25.28 1.26 1.95
N SER A 266 -24.31 0.38 1.89
CA SER A 266 -24.54 -1.07 1.76
C SER A 266 -25.36 -1.65 2.92
N THR A 267 -25.30 -1.07 4.10
CA THR A 267 -26.16 -1.45 5.25
C THR A 267 -27.65 -1.33 4.91
N GLN A 268 -28.03 -0.29 4.16
CA GLN A 268 -29.42 -0.12 3.70
C GLN A 268 -29.76 -1.09 2.56
N VAL A 269 -28.84 -1.32 1.63
CA VAL A 269 -29.03 -2.22 0.48
C VAL A 269 -29.22 -3.68 0.95
N PHE A 270 -28.52 -4.10 1.97
CA PHE A 270 -28.59 -5.46 2.53
C PHE A 270 -29.69 -5.65 3.57
N ASP A 271 -30.44 -4.62 3.93
CA ASP A 271 -31.64 -4.73 4.78
C ASP A 271 -32.87 -5.10 3.94
N ASN A 272 -32.93 -6.33 3.46
CA ASN A 272 -34.02 -6.83 2.61
C ASN A 272 -34.44 -8.25 3.01
N ALA A 273 -35.56 -8.73 2.46
CA ALA A 273 -36.16 -10.02 2.79
C ALA A 273 -35.26 -11.19 2.39
N GLN A 274 -34.56 -11.10 1.25
CA GLN A 274 -33.68 -12.15 0.74
C GLN A 274 -32.48 -12.36 1.69
N VAL A 275 -31.84 -11.29 2.16
CA VAL A 275 -30.76 -11.38 3.14
C VAL A 275 -31.26 -11.95 4.46
N ARG A 276 -32.42 -11.46 4.96
CA ARG A 276 -33.03 -11.97 6.21
C ARG A 276 -33.44 -13.44 6.14
N SER A 277 -33.71 -13.99 4.96
CA SER A 277 -34.05 -15.39 4.76
C SER A 277 -32.82 -16.34 4.85
N THR A 278 -31.60 -15.79 4.75
CA THR A 278 -30.36 -16.61 4.85
C THR A 278 -29.98 -16.89 6.30
N PRO A 279 -29.24 -17.97 6.56
CA PRO A 279 -28.66 -18.23 7.89
C PRO A 279 -27.78 -17.06 8.38
N ALA A 280 -27.05 -16.39 7.51
CA ALA A 280 -26.25 -15.22 7.84
C ALA A 280 -27.13 -14.06 8.36
N GLY A 281 -28.25 -13.78 7.70
CA GLY A 281 -29.20 -12.74 8.13
C GLY A 281 -29.83 -13.06 9.48
N GLN A 282 -30.25 -14.32 9.67
CA GLN A 282 -30.89 -14.79 10.90
C GLN A 282 -29.96 -14.79 12.13
N LYS A 283 -28.64 -15.00 11.93
CA LYS A 283 -27.62 -15.05 12.97
C LYS A 283 -26.84 -13.76 13.16
N ASN A 284 -27.23 -12.66 12.50
CA ASN A 284 -26.46 -11.40 12.48
C ASN A 284 -25.01 -11.59 12.01
N GLN A 285 -24.80 -12.44 11.01
CA GLN A 285 -23.51 -12.74 10.41
C GLN A 285 -23.33 -12.04 9.04
N VAL A 286 -23.97 -10.90 8.85
CA VAL A 286 -23.73 -9.96 7.74
C VAL A 286 -22.69 -8.95 8.20
N VAL A 287 -21.50 -9.00 7.64
CA VAL A 287 -20.33 -8.23 8.06
C VAL A 287 -20.05 -7.14 7.04
N PHE A 288 -20.26 -5.90 7.42
CA PHE A 288 -19.85 -4.75 6.62
C PHE A 288 -18.39 -4.45 6.90
N LEU A 289 -17.55 -4.72 5.91
CA LEU A 289 -16.09 -4.56 5.98
C LEU A 289 -15.72 -3.08 5.87
N ASP A 290 -14.59 -2.67 6.49
CA ASP A 290 -14.09 -1.30 6.35
C ASP A 290 -13.94 -0.93 4.86
N PRO A 291 -14.76 0.00 4.32
CA PRO A 291 -14.80 0.24 2.89
C PRO A 291 -13.46 0.67 2.31
N LYS A 292 -12.73 1.54 3.02
CA LYS A 292 -11.45 2.05 2.54
C LYS A 292 -10.35 1.01 2.66
N GLY A 293 -10.28 0.29 3.78
CA GLY A 293 -9.30 -0.78 3.99
C GLY A 293 -9.44 -1.93 2.99
N TRP A 294 -10.66 -2.32 2.69
CA TRP A 294 -10.91 -3.41 1.74
C TRP A 294 -10.90 -2.95 0.29
N TYR A 295 -11.62 -1.90 -0.05
CA TYR A 295 -11.76 -1.50 -1.47
C TYR A 295 -10.57 -0.69 -1.99
N LEU A 296 -10.17 0.38 -1.28
CA LEU A 296 -9.11 1.27 -1.76
C LEU A 296 -7.73 0.65 -1.56
N MET A 297 -7.49 0.12 -0.37
CA MET A 297 -6.22 -0.50 0.00
C MET A 297 -6.11 -1.96 -0.47
N GLY A 298 -7.23 -2.61 -0.83
CA GLY A 298 -7.24 -4.02 -1.24
C GLY A 298 -6.66 -4.97 -0.20
N SER A 299 -6.67 -4.58 1.09
CA SER A 299 -6.02 -5.30 2.20
C SER A 299 -4.52 -5.52 2.01
N SER A 300 -3.85 -4.79 1.12
CA SER A 300 -2.45 -5.06 0.74
C SER A 300 -1.44 -4.05 1.30
N GLY A 301 -1.88 -2.99 1.97
CA GLY A 301 -1.02 -2.13 2.78
C GLY A 301 -0.84 -2.72 4.19
N PRO A 302 0.32 -2.56 4.85
CA PRO A 302 0.57 -3.19 6.16
C PRO A 302 -0.41 -2.73 7.24
N THR A 303 -0.69 -1.43 7.37
CA THR A 303 -1.67 -0.91 8.35
C THR A 303 -3.09 -1.31 7.98
N ALA A 304 -3.45 -1.26 6.69
CA ALA A 304 -4.77 -1.72 6.23
C ALA A 304 -4.98 -3.21 6.56
N MET A 305 -3.97 -4.04 6.31
CA MET A 305 -4.00 -5.47 6.65
C MET A 305 -4.24 -5.70 8.14
N LEU A 306 -3.45 -5.03 9.00
CA LEU A 306 -3.58 -5.15 10.46
C LEU A 306 -4.98 -4.73 10.95
N ARG A 307 -5.54 -3.64 10.40
CA ARG A 307 -6.89 -3.17 10.75
C ARG A 307 -7.98 -4.13 10.28
N ASN A 308 -7.86 -4.64 9.06
CA ASN A 308 -8.83 -5.60 8.52
C ASN A 308 -8.80 -6.93 9.28
N VAL A 309 -7.61 -7.40 9.65
CA VAL A 309 -7.46 -8.58 10.52
C VAL A 309 -8.09 -8.35 11.89
N ALA A 310 -7.86 -7.18 12.50
CA ALA A 310 -8.45 -6.83 13.80
C ALA A 310 -9.99 -6.79 13.74
N GLN A 311 -10.57 -6.19 12.67
CA GLN A 311 -12.03 -6.18 12.45
C GLN A 311 -12.59 -7.60 12.39
N LEU A 312 -12.01 -8.47 11.57
CA LEU A 312 -12.51 -9.84 11.41
C LEU A 312 -12.32 -10.67 12.69
N LYS A 313 -11.23 -10.45 13.43
CA LYS A 313 -11.00 -11.12 14.72
C LYS A 313 -12.10 -10.81 15.73
N GLN A 314 -12.49 -9.53 15.83
CA GLN A 314 -13.61 -9.12 16.67
C GLN A 314 -14.94 -9.79 16.25
N VAL A 315 -15.21 -9.82 14.94
CA VAL A 315 -16.42 -10.43 14.38
C VAL A 315 -16.51 -11.92 14.72
N TYR A 316 -15.45 -12.69 14.47
CA TYR A 316 -15.46 -14.13 14.75
C TYR A 316 -15.49 -14.45 16.25
N GLN A 317 -14.85 -13.65 17.09
CA GLN A 317 -14.89 -13.81 18.53
C GLN A 317 -16.30 -13.55 19.09
N ALA A 318 -16.97 -12.49 18.62
CA ALA A 318 -18.34 -12.18 19.01
C ALA A 318 -19.32 -13.31 18.63
N ALA A 319 -19.21 -13.83 17.40
CA ALA A 319 -20.05 -14.95 16.95
C ALA A 319 -19.81 -16.24 17.75
N GLY A 320 -18.58 -16.51 18.15
CA GLY A 320 -18.25 -17.68 18.98
C GLY A 320 -18.76 -17.60 20.43
N GLN A 321 -18.97 -16.39 20.94
CA GLN A 321 -19.56 -16.18 22.28
C GLN A 321 -21.08 -16.34 22.30
N GLY A 322 -21.76 -16.02 21.21
CA GLY A 322 -23.22 -16.17 21.08
C GLY A 322 -23.70 -17.61 20.87
N GLN A 323 -22.78 -18.56 20.69
CA GLN A 323 -23.07 -19.99 20.52
C GLN A 323 -22.81 -20.82 21.76
N ARG A 324 -22.40 -20.21 22.88
CA ARG A 324 -22.26 -20.86 24.21
C ARG A 324 -23.43 -20.49 25.09
#